data_f717c5aa500f7fcd8c4870e171e19c67
#
_entry.id   f717c5aa500f7fcd8c4870e171e19c67
#
_cell.length_a   1.000
_cell.length_b   1.000
_cell.length_c   1.000
_cell.angle_alpha   90.00
_cell.angle_beta   90.00
_cell.angle_gamma   90.00
#
_symmetry.space_group_name_H-M   'P 1'
#
loop_
_entity.id
_entity.type
_entity.pdbx_description
1 polymer ?
#
loop_
_entity_poly.entity_id
_entity_poly.type
_entity_poly.pdbx_seq_one_letter_code
_entity_poly.pdbx_strand_id
1 'polypeptide(L)'
;MLFADIPGLQLPKEQLIHSAKSGKIPHAQLFQGNEGALNLPLALAFTTYLHCQMKGDKDACGTCPACSKSLKFVHPDTNFVFPYGNLEGDKDKDEDRLKAERLKTWRSFLLEQPFGNLNDWVNYYGGEKKQVNISKDESREIIKSLSLKSFESLYKVMIIWQPEYMHPSAANGILKILEEPPPGTIFLLVTNDAEQLLPTIVSRTQSVQVPMLSDEELDLYLLKTQTLDETRRNKIIQHAEGNLTLALALMDTEEDHNQEVFVDWMDACLTKDYVKLVELSETFHGLDKLSQGNLLHYSLMMLREVVLQLAGATEINRAKGGELKFIRDLSRSMSISKIQKASQWLSDAGYFLERNGSAKMIFLDLSLQISRIL
;
A
#
# COMPACT_ATOMS: atom_id res chain seq x y z
N MET A 1 -11.57 13.05 -3.11
CA MET A 1 -11.17 12.73 -1.72
C MET A 1 -10.90 14.03 -0.99
N LEU A 2 -11.37 14.17 0.25
CA LEU A 2 -11.09 15.29 1.15
C LEU A 2 -10.11 14.85 2.24
N PHE A 3 -9.46 15.80 2.91
CA PHE A 3 -8.64 15.47 4.09
C PHE A 3 -9.47 14.85 5.22
N ALA A 4 -10.75 15.21 5.32
CA ALA A 4 -11.70 14.64 6.29
C ALA A 4 -11.99 13.15 6.04
N ASP A 5 -11.87 12.66 4.80
CA ASP A 5 -12.09 11.25 4.44
C ASP A 5 -10.93 10.35 4.90
N ILE A 6 -9.78 10.94 5.22
CA ILE A 6 -8.56 10.23 5.60
C ILE A 6 -8.47 10.19 7.13
N PRO A 7 -8.41 9.01 7.76
CA PRO A 7 -8.17 8.94 9.19
C PRO A 7 -6.80 9.49 9.58
N GLY A 8 -6.67 10.02 10.77
CA GLY A 8 -5.41 10.48 11.35
C GLY A 8 -4.62 11.46 10.49
N LEU A 9 -3.29 11.30 10.50
CA LEU A 9 -2.32 12.06 9.70
C LEU A 9 -2.42 13.59 9.90
N GLN A 10 -2.73 14.04 11.12
CA GLN A 10 -2.97 15.46 11.38
C GLN A 10 -1.78 16.35 10.98
N LEU A 11 -0.56 15.97 11.36
CA LEU A 11 0.64 16.76 11.08
C LEU A 11 0.94 16.88 9.57
N PRO A 12 0.95 15.80 8.76
CA PRO A 12 1.10 15.90 7.31
C PRO A 12 0.02 16.76 6.65
N LYS A 13 -1.25 16.63 7.06
CA LYS A 13 -2.34 17.47 6.55
C LYS A 13 -2.12 18.94 6.82
N GLU A 14 -1.76 19.29 8.05
CA GLU A 14 -1.49 20.68 8.44
C GLU A 14 -0.32 21.29 7.67
N GLN A 15 0.75 20.52 7.46
CA GLN A 15 1.92 20.96 6.69
C GLN A 15 1.55 21.26 5.23
N LEU A 16 0.78 20.39 4.58
CA LEU A 16 0.31 20.57 3.20
C LEU A 16 -0.61 21.77 3.07
N ILE A 17 -1.56 21.93 4.00
CA ILE A 17 -2.47 23.08 4.03
C ILE A 17 -1.69 24.38 4.24
N HIS A 18 -0.74 24.39 5.17
CA HIS A 18 0.11 25.57 5.44
C HIS A 18 0.93 25.96 4.19
N SER A 19 1.53 24.99 3.52
CA SER A 19 2.26 25.20 2.26
C SER A 19 1.37 25.84 1.19
N ALA A 20 0.14 25.32 1.02
CA ALA A 20 -0.81 25.85 0.05
C ALA A 20 -1.30 27.27 0.41
N LYS A 21 -1.59 27.55 1.69
CA LYS A 21 -2.02 28.87 2.16
C LYS A 21 -0.92 29.93 2.06
N SER A 22 0.32 29.56 2.33
CA SER A 22 1.46 30.46 2.23
C SER A 22 1.91 30.73 0.79
N GLY A 23 1.34 30.04 -0.20
CA GLY A 23 1.75 30.12 -1.61
C GLY A 23 3.14 29.54 -1.89
N LYS A 24 3.72 28.83 -0.93
CA LYS A 24 5.05 28.22 -1.05
C LYS A 24 4.92 26.71 -1.25
N ILE A 25 4.27 26.34 -2.36
CA ILE A 25 4.08 24.93 -2.70
C ILE A 25 5.31 24.46 -3.49
N PRO A 26 6.06 23.45 -3.04
CA PRO A 26 7.14 22.86 -3.83
C PRO A 26 6.58 22.29 -5.13
N HIS A 27 7.27 22.56 -6.24
CA HIS A 27 6.82 22.09 -7.54
C HIS A 27 6.89 20.56 -7.71
N ALA A 28 7.73 19.89 -6.92
CA ALA A 28 7.81 18.42 -6.89
C ALA A 28 7.87 17.93 -5.44
N GLN A 29 6.91 17.09 -5.07
CA GLN A 29 6.79 16.51 -3.73
C GLN A 29 6.77 15.00 -3.83
N LEU A 30 7.47 14.32 -2.91
CA LEU A 30 7.53 12.87 -2.79
C LEU A 30 6.78 12.44 -1.53
N PHE A 31 5.55 11.95 -1.72
CA PHE A 31 4.76 11.32 -0.67
C PHE A 31 5.29 9.92 -0.42
N GLN A 32 5.96 9.70 0.67
CA GLN A 32 6.61 8.43 0.99
C GLN A 32 6.20 7.91 2.36
N GLY A 33 5.97 6.61 2.44
CA GLY A 33 5.63 5.88 3.64
C GLY A 33 5.62 4.40 3.30
N ASN A 34 5.62 3.55 4.32
CA ASN A 34 5.59 2.10 4.14
C ASN A 34 4.33 1.63 3.41
N GLU A 35 4.35 0.41 2.93
CA GLU A 35 3.14 -0.21 2.38
C GLU A 35 2.01 -0.21 3.41
N GLY A 36 0.82 0.20 2.98
CA GLY A 36 -0.33 0.41 3.86
C GLY A 36 -0.44 1.79 4.49
N ALA A 37 0.58 2.65 4.37
CA ALA A 37 0.43 4.07 4.67
C ALA A 37 -0.46 4.76 3.63
N LEU A 38 -1.11 5.85 4.04
CA LEU A 38 -2.12 6.52 3.22
C LEU A 38 -1.49 7.56 2.26
N ASN A 39 -0.41 7.17 1.55
CA ASN A 39 0.36 8.04 0.66
C ASN A 39 -0.49 8.58 -0.48
N LEU A 40 -1.15 7.69 -1.25
CA LEU A 40 -2.00 8.07 -2.37
C LEU A 40 -3.25 8.84 -1.91
N PRO A 41 -4.01 8.38 -0.92
CA PRO A 41 -5.11 9.14 -0.35
C PRO A 41 -4.74 10.57 0.01
N LEU A 42 -3.62 10.77 0.69
CA LEU A 42 -3.16 12.10 1.12
C LEU A 42 -2.82 13.00 -0.09
N ALA A 43 -2.15 12.47 -1.12
CA ALA A 43 -1.84 13.20 -2.36
C ALA A 43 -3.12 13.58 -3.13
N LEU A 44 -4.14 12.69 -3.17
CA LEU A 44 -5.43 12.95 -3.78
C LEU A 44 -6.23 14.04 -3.04
N ALA A 45 -6.23 14.01 -1.71
CA ALA A 45 -6.90 15.03 -0.91
C ALA A 45 -6.19 16.40 -1.05
N PHE A 46 -4.86 16.41 -1.05
CA PHE A 46 -4.09 17.63 -1.30
C PHE A 46 -4.37 18.20 -2.70
N THR A 47 -4.48 17.37 -3.72
CA THR A 47 -4.87 17.78 -5.08
C THR A 47 -6.25 18.44 -5.09
N THR A 48 -7.24 17.84 -4.39
CA THR A 48 -8.57 18.42 -4.25
C THR A 48 -8.52 19.78 -3.55
N TYR A 49 -7.71 19.91 -2.51
CA TYR A 49 -7.49 21.18 -1.80
C TYR A 49 -6.87 22.25 -2.71
N LEU A 50 -5.86 21.87 -3.53
CA LEU A 50 -5.21 22.79 -4.48
C LEU A 50 -6.20 23.36 -5.50
N HIS A 51 -7.08 22.52 -6.04
CA HIS A 51 -8.08 22.94 -7.03
C HIS A 51 -9.30 23.64 -6.44
N CYS A 52 -9.55 23.50 -5.14
CA CYS A 52 -10.73 24.06 -4.50
C CYS A 52 -10.79 25.58 -4.66
N GLN A 53 -11.94 26.09 -5.12
CA GLN A 53 -12.19 27.52 -5.31
C GLN A 53 -12.54 28.24 -4.01
N MET A 54 -13.08 27.50 -3.02
CA MET A 54 -13.50 28.04 -1.72
C MET A 54 -12.82 27.22 -0.61
N LYS A 55 -11.50 27.35 -0.51
CA LYS A 55 -10.69 26.59 0.48
C LYS A 55 -11.09 26.98 1.92
N GLY A 56 -11.38 25.96 2.72
CA GLY A 56 -11.52 26.13 4.17
C GLY A 56 -10.18 26.18 4.88
N ASP A 57 -10.24 26.34 6.20
CA ASP A 57 -9.05 26.37 7.04
C ASP A 57 -8.35 25.02 7.18
N LYS A 58 -9.11 23.95 7.14
CA LYS A 58 -8.63 22.58 7.36
C LYS A 58 -8.86 21.64 6.16
N ASP A 59 -9.70 22.02 5.18
CA ASP A 59 -10.02 21.17 4.04
C ASP A 59 -10.56 21.96 2.85
N ALA A 60 -10.69 21.29 1.72
CA ALA A 60 -11.44 21.76 0.56
C ALA A 60 -12.95 21.84 0.90
N CYS A 61 -13.69 22.72 0.23
CA CYS A 61 -15.13 22.91 0.55
C CYS A 61 -16.02 21.70 0.18
N GLY A 62 -15.56 20.80 -0.70
CA GLY A 62 -16.28 19.61 -1.15
C GLY A 62 -17.44 19.88 -2.12
N THR A 63 -17.88 21.13 -2.31
CA THR A 63 -19.13 21.48 -3.00
C THR A 63 -18.95 22.34 -4.25
N CYS A 64 -17.84 23.07 -4.41
CA CYS A 64 -17.63 23.89 -5.61
C CYS A 64 -17.42 23.03 -6.86
N PRO A 65 -17.57 23.60 -8.07
CA PRO A 65 -17.41 22.84 -9.33
C PRO A 65 -16.08 22.10 -9.45
N ALA A 66 -14.98 22.70 -8.99
CA ALA A 66 -13.65 22.06 -8.99
C ALA A 66 -13.62 20.86 -8.02
N CYS A 67 -14.16 20.99 -6.79
CA CYS A 67 -14.27 19.87 -5.85
C CYS A 67 -15.15 18.74 -6.42
N SER A 68 -16.29 19.07 -7.02
CA SER A 68 -17.17 18.07 -7.64
C SER A 68 -16.47 17.23 -8.71
N LYS A 69 -15.58 17.84 -9.51
CA LYS A 69 -14.75 17.14 -10.49
C LYS A 69 -13.61 16.36 -9.83
N SER A 70 -12.93 16.94 -8.84
CA SER A 70 -11.80 16.31 -8.14
C SER A 70 -12.25 15.09 -7.32
N LEU A 71 -13.43 15.14 -6.69
CA LEU A 71 -14.00 14.00 -5.96
C LEU A 71 -14.36 12.80 -6.87
N LYS A 72 -14.56 13.05 -8.16
CA LYS A 72 -14.78 12.01 -9.19
C LYS A 72 -13.49 11.69 -9.98
N PHE A 73 -12.35 12.29 -9.60
CA PHE A 73 -11.07 12.15 -10.30
C PHE A 73 -11.12 12.53 -11.80
N VAL A 74 -11.98 13.49 -12.16
CA VAL A 74 -12.16 13.98 -13.53
C VAL A 74 -11.81 15.46 -13.73
N HIS A 75 -11.09 16.06 -12.78
CA HIS A 75 -10.65 17.45 -12.92
C HIS A 75 -9.67 17.59 -14.09
N PRO A 76 -9.88 18.54 -15.05
CA PRO A 76 -9.08 18.61 -16.27
C PRO A 76 -7.60 18.94 -16.03
N ASP A 77 -7.29 19.62 -14.93
CA ASP A 77 -5.93 19.97 -14.52
C ASP A 77 -5.27 18.94 -13.59
N THR A 78 -5.88 17.75 -13.41
CA THR A 78 -5.28 16.62 -12.71
C THR A 78 -4.97 15.50 -13.69
N ASN A 79 -3.69 15.12 -13.75
CA ASN A 79 -3.22 14.02 -14.59
C ASN A 79 -2.71 12.88 -13.69
N PHE A 80 -2.96 11.65 -14.11
CA PHE A 80 -2.56 10.45 -13.40
C PHE A 80 -1.59 9.62 -14.21
N VAL A 81 -0.57 9.12 -13.56
CA VAL A 81 0.36 8.11 -14.07
C VAL A 81 0.44 7.00 -13.02
N PHE A 82 0.24 5.78 -13.45
CA PHE A 82 0.18 4.61 -12.58
C PHE A 82 0.68 3.37 -13.30
N PRO A 83 1.20 2.35 -12.59
CA PRO A 83 1.65 1.11 -13.21
C PRO A 83 0.49 0.35 -13.85
N TYR A 84 0.72 -0.19 -15.05
CA TYR A 84 -0.26 -0.99 -15.77
C TYR A 84 0.44 -2.12 -16.56
N GLY A 85 -0.15 -3.30 -16.58
CA GLY A 85 0.26 -4.42 -17.42
C GLY A 85 -0.68 -4.57 -18.63
N ASN A 86 -0.13 -4.70 -19.83
CA ASN A 86 -0.94 -4.86 -21.04
C ASN A 86 -1.74 -6.18 -21.00
N LEU A 87 -3.05 -6.09 -21.16
CA LEU A 87 -3.95 -7.23 -21.21
C LEU A 87 -3.96 -7.89 -22.62
N GLU A 88 -4.45 -9.11 -22.68
CA GLU A 88 -4.75 -9.76 -23.95
C GLU A 88 -5.86 -9.00 -24.67
N GLY A 89 -5.63 -8.63 -25.93
CA GLY A 89 -6.54 -7.78 -26.72
C GLY A 89 -6.23 -6.27 -26.68
N ASP A 90 -5.30 -5.81 -25.84
CA ASP A 90 -4.86 -4.40 -25.84
C ASP A 90 -4.10 -4.04 -27.14
N LYS A 91 -3.44 -5.04 -27.75
CA LYS A 91 -2.63 -4.85 -28.99
C LYS A 91 -3.45 -4.44 -30.20
N ASP A 92 -4.72 -4.77 -30.23
CA ASP A 92 -5.62 -4.52 -31.37
C ASP A 92 -6.42 -3.22 -31.20
N LYS A 93 -6.22 -2.49 -30.08
CA LYS A 93 -6.94 -1.25 -29.80
C LYS A 93 -6.13 -0.03 -30.20
N ASP A 94 -6.84 1.01 -30.63
CA ASP A 94 -6.28 2.33 -30.80
C ASP A 94 -5.72 2.87 -29.47
N GLU A 95 -4.55 3.50 -29.52
CA GLU A 95 -3.80 3.92 -28.34
C GLU A 95 -4.55 4.93 -27.48
N ASP A 96 -5.24 5.89 -28.10
CA ASP A 96 -6.01 6.91 -27.38
C ASP A 96 -7.25 6.30 -26.69
N ARG A 97 -7.89 5.34 -27.35
CA ARG A 97 -9.00 4.59 -26.77
C ARG A 97 -8.56 3.74 -25.58
N LEU A 98 -7.42 3.06 -25.72
CA LEU A 98 -6.85 2.25 -24.64
C LEU A 98 -6.52 3.10 -23.41
N LYS A 99 -5.90 4.25 -23.59
CA LYS A 99 -5.62 5.22 -22.52
C LYS A 99 -6.91 5.68 -21.82
N ALA A 100 -7.94 6.01 -22.58
CA ALA A 100 -9.23 6.44 -22.02
C ALA A 100 -9.88 5.30 -21.19
N GLU A 101 -9.83 4.06 -21.66
CA GLU A 101 -10.34 2.88 -20.95
C GLU A 101 -9.56 2.65 -19.64
N ARG A 102 -8.21 2.69 -19.69
CA ARG A 102 -7.35 2.56 -18.50
C ARG A 102 -7.63 3.63 -17.46
N LEU A 103 -7.72 4.89 -17.90
CA LEU A 103 -8.01 6.01 -17.01
C LEU A 103 -9.42 5.91 -16.40
N LYS A 104 -10.40 5.40 -17.15
CA LYS A 104 -11.74 5.14 -16.62
C LYS A 104 -11.70 4.06 -15.52
N THR A 105 -11.01 2.95 -15.78
CA THR A 105 -10.83 1.86 -14.81
C THR A 105 -10.10 2.34 -13.55
N TRP A 106 -9.03 3.15 -13.71
CA TRP A 106 -8.31 3.78 -12.61
C TRP A 106 -9.20 4.65 -11.73
N ARG A 107 -10.04 5.48 -12.34
CA ARG A 107 -11.00 6.32 -11.61
C ARG A 107 -12.04 5.50 -10.84
N SER A 108 -12.54 4.43 -11.42
CA SER A 108 -13.45 3.50 -10.74
C SER A 108 -12.77 2.84 -9.55
N PHE A 109 -11.53 2.37 -9.72
CA PHE A 109 -10.74 1.82 -8.63
C PHE A 109 -10.58 2.81 -7.47
N LEU A 110 -10.18 4.06 -7.73
CA LEU A 110 -10.04 5.09 -6.69
C LEU A 110 -11.35 5.43 -5.97
N LEU A 111 -12.50 5.26 -6.64
CA LEU A 111 -13.82 5.50 -6.04
C LEU A 111 -14.27 4.32 -5.18
N GLU A 112 -14.04 3.09 -5.64
CA GLU A 112 -14.50 1.86 -4.99
C GLU A 112 -13.55 1.38 -3.91
N GLN A 113 -12.25 1.57 -4.11
CA GLN A 113 -11.18 1.16 -3.20
C GLN A 113 -10.22 2.34 -2.90
N PRO A 114 -10.68 3.37 -2.19
CA PRO A 114 -9.92 4.61 -1.99
C PRO A 114 -8.62 4.42 -1.18
N PHE A 115 -8.48 3.31 -0.47
CA PHE A 115 -7.29 2.93 0.31
C PHE A 115 -6.58 1.70 -0.26
N GLY A 116 -6.94 1.28 -1.49
CA GLY A 116 -6.35 0.12 -2.15
C GLY A 116 -4.85 0.30 -2.43
N ASN A 117 -4.12 -0.80 -2.39
CA ASN A 117 -2.70 -0.88 -2.71
C ASN A 117 -2.47 -1.29 -4.17
N LEU A 118 -1.20 -1.53 -4.56
CA LEU A 118 -0.86 -1.94 -5.92
C LEU A 118 -1.44 -3.31 -6.30
N ASN A 119 -1.49 -4.26 -5.37
CA ASN A 119 -2.06 -5.58 -5.63
C ASN A 119 -3.58 -5.49 -5.84
N ASP A 120 -4.27 -4.65 -5.06
CA ASP A 120 -5.69 -4.38 -5.24
C ASP A 120 -5.96 -3.77 -6.62
N TRP A 121 -5.13 -2.82 -7.06
CA TRP A 121 -5.21 -2.26 -8.40
C TRP A 121 -5.00 -3.31 -9.49
N VAL A 122 -3.96 -4.13 -9.36
CA VAL A 122 -3.64 -5.19 -10.34
C VAL A 122 -4.78 -6.20 -10.45
N ASN A 123 -5.36 -6.60 -9.33
CA ASN A 123 -6.53 -7.49 -9.29
C ASN A 123 -7.77 -6.82 -9.90
N TYR A 124 -7.99 -5.54 -9.61
CA TYR A 124 -9.14 -4.77 -10.07
C TYR A 124 -9.27 -4.71 -11.60
N TYR A 125 -8.15 -4.54 -12.32
CA TYR A 125 -8.18 -4.53 -13.78
C TYR A 125 -7.86 -5.89 -14.43
N GLY A 126 -7.66 -6.96 -13.67
CA GLY A 126 -7.37 -8.32 -14.17
C GLY A 126 -5.95 -8.49 -14.67
N GLY A 127 -4.98 -7.80 -14.06
CA GLY A 127 -3.57 -7.78 -14.46
C GLY A 127 -2.66 -8.78 -13.74
N GLU A 128 -3.17 -9.71 -12.93
CA GLU A 128 -2.41 -10.58 -12.02
C GLU A 128 -1.33 -11.43 -12.71
N LYS A 129 -1.53 -11.73 -13.99
CA LYS A 129 -0.58 -12.51 -14.80
C LYS A 129 0.39 -11.66 -15.61
N LYS A 130 0.38 -10.35 -15.43
CA LYS A 130 1.17 -9.40 -16.23
C LYS A 130 2.18 -8.67 -15.36
N GLN A 131 3.34 -8.39 -15.93
CA GLN A 131 4.29 -7.49 -15.29
C GLN A 131 3.80 -6.05 -15.45
N VAL A 132 3.59 -5.37 -14.34
CA VAL A 132 3.17 -3.97 -14.31
C VAL A 132 4.38 -3.05 -14.41
N ASN A 133 4.27 -1.98 -15.18
CA ASN A 133 5.27 -0.93 -15.27
C ASN A 133 4.64 0.39 -15.72
N ILE A 134 5.39 1.47 -15.59
CA ILE A 134 5.11 2.76 -16.21
C ILE A 134 6.02 2.86 -17.43
N SER A 135 5.43 2.83 -18.61
CA SER A 135 6.16 2.73 -19.88
C SER A 135 6.88 4.02 -20.26
N LYS A 136 7.82 3.92 -21.25
CA LYS A 136 8.48 5.09 -21.80
C LYS A 136 7.51 6.04 -22.52
N ASP A 137 6.46 5.50 -23.12
CA ASP A 137 5.49 6.31 -23.85
C ASP A 137 4.63 7.15 -22.92
N GLU A 138 4.34 6.61 -21.72
CA GLU A 138 3.67 7.38 -20.64
C GLU A 138 4.52 8.59 -20.20
N SER A 139 5.85 8.48 -20.14
CA SER A 139 6.70 9.64 -19.85
C SER A 139 6.65 10.73 -20.90
N ARG A 140 6.52 10.37 -22.19
CA ARG A 140 6.33 11.35 -23.28
C ARG A 140 4.98 12.05 -23.18
N GLU A 141 3.94 11.32 -22.80
CA GLU A 141 2.61 11.90 -22.58
C GLU A 141 2.58 12.83 -21.35
N ILE A 142 3.33 12.52 -20.27
CA ILE A 142 3.54 13.45 -19.16
C ILE A 142 4.05 14.78 -19.69
N ILE A 143 5.15 14.77 -20.46
CA ILE A 143 5.76 15.98 -21.01
C ILE A 143 4.78 16.74 -21.93
N LYS A 144 4.08 16.02 -22.81
CA LYS A 144 3.09 16.59 -23.71
C LYS A 144 1.91 17.23 -22.96
N SER A 145 1.36 16.54 -21.97
CA SER A 145 0.25 17.04 -21.16
C SER A 145 0.63 18.32 -20.43
N LEU A 146 1.86 18.38 -19.90
CA LEU A 146 2.35 19.51 -19.11
C LEU A 146 2.75 20.72 -19.98
N SER A 147 3.01 20.55 -21.29
CA SER A 147 3.26 21.68 -22.19
C SER A 147 2.02 22.57 -22.42
N LEU A 148 0.83 22.05 -22.12
CA LEU A 148 -0.42 22.79 -22.20
C LEU A 148 -0.63 23.58 -20.90
N LYS A 149 -1.17 24.81 -20.99
CA LYS A 149 -1.56 25.61 -19.82
C LYS A 149 -2.67 24.90 -19.03
N SER A 150 -2.80 25.24 -17.73
CA SER A 150 -3.95 24.82 -16.93
C SER A 150 -5.24 25.32 -17.57
N PHE A 151 -6.31 24.52 -17.44
CA PHE A 151 -7.61 24.80 -18.08
C PHE A 151 -8.49 25.72 -17.20
N GLU A 152 -8.65 25.37 -15.91
CA GLU A 152 -9.55 26.09 -15.01
C GLU A 152 -8.94 26.37 -13.61
N SER A 153 -7.82 25.72 -13.27
CA SER A 153 -7.16 25.88 -11.97
C SER A 153 -5.89 26.74 -12.08
N LEU A 154 -5.43 27.27 -10.93
CA LEU A 154 -4.12 27.92 -10.82
C LEU A 154 -2.96 26.92 -11.03
N TYR A 155 -3.19 25.67 -10.69
CA TYR A 155 -2.18 24.62 -10.73
C TYR A 155 -2.58 23.49 -11.64
N LYS A 156 -1.62 22.94 -12.35
CA LYS A 156 -1.73 21.67 -13.05
C LYS A 156 -1.01 20.63 -12.21
N VAL A 157 -1.74 19.62 -11.74
CA VAL A 157 -1.21 18.58 -10.87
C VAL A 157 -0.96 17.31 -11.65
N MET A 158 0.24 16.76 -11.51
CA MET A 158 0.64 15.47 -12.04
C MET A 158 0.89 14.52 -10.90
N ILE A 159 0.02 13.52 -10.72
CA ILE A 159 0.18 12.46 -9.74
C ILE A 159 0.84 11.28 -10.42
N ILE A 160 2.02 10.87 -9.91
CA ILE A 160 2.74 9.68 -10.36
C ILE A 160 2.72 8.69 -9.21
N TRP A 161 1.89 7.65 -9.34
CA TRP A 161 1.78 6.63 -8.33
C TRP A 161 2.73 5.48 -8.62
N GLN A 162 3.45 5.01 -7.60
CA GLN A 162 4.46 3.95 -7.66
C GLN A 162 5.54 4.23 -8.73
N PRO A 163 6.23 5.37 -8.65
CA PRO A 163 7.26 5.75 -9.63
C PRO A 163 8.44 4.78 -9.69
N GLU A 164 8.63 3.90 -8.69
CA GLU A 164 9.59 2.79 -8.69
C GLU A 164 9.32 1.77 -9.79
N TYR A 165 8.10 1.71 -10.32
CA TYR A 165 7.74 0.89 -11.48
C TYR A 165 8.00 1.56 -12.83
N MET A 166 8.60 2.75 -12.84
CA MET A 166 8.98 3.41 -14.08
C MET A 166 10.10 2.64 -14.78
N HIS A 167 9.91 2.43 -16.10
CA HIS A 167 11.02 2.01 -16.92
C HIS A 167 12.17 3.04 -16.81
N PRO A 168 13.46 2.63 -16.73
CA PRO A 168 14.59 3.55 -16.55
C PRO A 168 14.62 4.72 -17.55
N SER A 169 14.23 4.47 -18.81
CA SER A 169 14.10 5.53 -19.81
C SER A 169 12.97 6.50 -19.51
N ALA A 170 11.88 6.06 -18.86
CA ALA A 170 10.78 6.92 -18.45
C ALA A 170 11.21 7.80 -17.28
N ALA A 171 11.85 7.21 -16.27
CA ALA A 171 12.36 7.92 -15.10
C ALA A 171 13.37 9.02 -15.51
N ASN A 172 14.31 8.70 -16.40
CA ASN A 172 15.26 9.71 -16.93
C ASN A 172 14.56 10.78 -17.78
N GLY A 173 13.50 10.43 -18.49
CA GLY A 173 12.73 11.35 -19.34
C GLY A 173 12.05 12.48 -18.57
N ILE A 174 11.65 12.23 -17.30
CA ILE A 174 10.98 13.23 -16.48
C ILE A 174 11.95 14.13 -15.70
N LEU A 175 13.26 13.80 -15.60
CA LEU A 175 14.22 14.57 -14.78
C LEU A 175 14.28 16.04 -15.19
N LYS A 176 14.32 16.33 -16.49
CA LYS A 176 14.39 17.71 -17.00
C LYS A 176 13.16 18.53 -16.59
N ILE A 177 11.96 17.93 -16.66
CA ILE A 177 10.73 18.64 -16.33
C ILE A 177 10.52 18.73 -14.79
N LEU A 178 11.15 17.85 -14.02
CA LEU A 178 11.21 17.99 -12.57
C LEU A 178 12.17 19.09 -12.12
N GLU A 179 13.24 19.37 -12.90
CA GLU A 179 14.16 20.49 -12.62
C GLU A 179 13.54 21.84 -12.99
N GLU A 180 12.96 21.91 -14.19
CA GLU A 180 12.42 23.15 -14.78
C GLU A 180 10.95 22.92 -15.19
N PRO A 181 10.02 22.82 -14.24
CA PRO A 181 8.62 22.60 -14.57
C PRO A 181 7.99 23.84 -15.21
N PRO A 182 7.03 23.66 -16.10
CA PRO A 182 6.21 24.77 -16.57
C PRO A 182 5.53 25.51 -15.42
N PRO A 183 5.34 26.83 -15.51
CA PRO A 183 4.72 27.60 -14.44
C PRO A 183 3.37 27.04 -14.01
N GLY A 184 3.13 26.93 -12.70
CA GLY A 184 1.90 26.39 -12.12
C GLY A 184 1.80 24.87 -12.15
N THR A 185 2.85 24.16 -12.55
CA THR A 185 2.88 22.68 -12.49
C THR A 185 3.34 22.18 -11.12
N ILE A 186 2.62 21.22 -10.59
CA ILE A 186 2.96 20.52 -9.34
C ILE A 186 3.01 19.02 -9.60
N PHE A 187 4.14 18.40 -9.25
CA PHE A 187 4.32 16.96 -9.27
C PHE A 187 4.11 16.38 -7.88
N LEU A 188 3.27 15.36 -7.77
CA LEU A 188 3.08 14.55 -6.57
C LEU A 188 3.50 13.12 -6.91
N LEU A 189 4.71 12.75 -6.53
CA LEU A 189 5.19 11.38 -6.64
C LEU A 189 4.76 10.64 -5.38
N VAL A 190 4.21 9.45 -5.53
CA VAL A 190 3.65 8.66 -4.42
C VAL A 190 4.28 7.28 -4.44
N THR A 191 5.13 7.00 -3.46
CA THR A 191 5.93 5.76 -3.38
C THR A 191 5.78 5.06 -2.03
N ASN A 192 5.92 3.75 -2.04
CA ASN A 192 6.06 2.95 -0.82
C ASN A 192 7.52 2.64 -0.50
N ASP A 193 8.42 2.81 -1.49
CA ASP A 193 9.84 2.54 -1.33
C ASP A 193 10.68 3.58 -2.08
N ALA A 194 11.09 4.63 -1.36
CA ALA A 194 11.92 5.70 -1.92
C ALA A 194 13.34 5.24 -2.25
N GLU A 195 13.82 4.12 -1.69
CA GLU A 195 15.16 3.59 -1.96
C GLU A 195 15.27 2.97 -3.36
N GLN A 196 14.16 2.51 -3.91
CA GLN A 196 14.10 2.01 -5.29
C GLN A 196 14.07 3.12 -6.34
N LEU A 197 13.86 4.37 -5.94
CA LEU A 197 13.84 5.49 -6.86
C LEU A 197 15.27 5.90 -7.25
N LEU A 198 15.40 6.46 -8.47
CA LEU A 198 16.67 7.08 -8.85
C LEU A 198 17.03 8.21 -7.88
N PRO A 199 18.25 8.25 -7.33
CA PRO A 199 18.70 9.33 -6.46
C PRO A 199 18.51 10.72 -7.07
N THR A 200 18.56 10.80 -8.41
CA THR A 200 18.32 12.03 -9.19
C THR A 200 16.87 12.50 -9.12
N ILE A 201 15.88 11.63 -8.93
CA ILE A 201 14.47 11.99 -8.68
C ILE A 201 14.32 12.46 -7.24
N VAL A 202 14.82 11.67 -6.28
CA VAL A 202 14.71 11.98 -4.85
C VAL A 202 15.32 13.35 -4.54
N SER A 203 16.49 13.67 -5.10
CA SER A 203 17.18 14.96 -4.85
C SER A 203 16.46 16.19 -5.40
N ARG A 204 15.47 16.00 -6.30
CA ARG A 204 14.65 17.09 -6.91
C ARG A 204 13.25 17.18 -6.33
N THR A 205 12.93 16.36 -5.36
CA THR A 205 11.62 16.32 -4.72
C THR A 205 11.71 16.71 -3.26
N GLN A 206 10.70 17.40 -2.76
CA GLN A 206 10.56 17.62 -1.31
C GLN A 206 9.80 16.44 -0.71
N SER A 207 10.42 15.77 0.25
CA SER A 207 9.81 14.66 0.97
C SER A 207 8.62 15.11 1.82
N VAL A 208 7.53 14.37 1.70
CA VAL A 208 6.36 14.39 2.57
C VAL A 208 6.25 13.00 3.21
N GLN A 209 6.65 12.91 4.47
CA GLN A 209 6.58 11.65 5.23
C GLN A 209 5.14 11.34 5.59
N VAL A 210 4.68 10.15 5.25
CA VAL A 210 3.34 9.67 5.58
C VAL A 210 3.48 8.47 6.52
N PRO A 211 3.33 8.66 7.82
CA PRO A 211 3.44 7.58 8.79
C PRO A 211 2.25 6.61 8.67
N MET A 212 2.42 5.42 9.22
CA MET A 212 1.32 4.52 9.49
C MET A 212 0.37 5.16 10.51
N LEU A 213 -0.89 4.77 10.50
CA LEU A 213 -1.85 5.22 11.52
C LEU A 213 -1.44 4.69 12.90
N SER A 214 -1.71 5.48 13.92
CA SER A 214 -1.62 4.97 15.29
C SER A 214 -2.79 4.01 15.57
N ASP A 215 -2.64 3.19 16.63
CA ASP A 215 -3.72 2.29 17.06
C ASP A 215 -5.00 3.06 17.40
N GLU A 216 -4.85 4.26 18.00
CA GLU A 216 -5.98 5.13 18.34
C GLU A 216 -6.66 5.72 17.09
N GLU A 217 -5.86 6.15 16.09
CA GLU A 217 -6.39 6.68 14.83
C GLU A 217 -7.15 5.60 14.06
N LEU A 218 -6.62 4.37 14.06
CA LEU A 218 -7.26 3.21 13.44
C LEU A 218 -8.53 2.80 14.19
N ASP A 219 -8.51 2.77 15.53
CA ASP A 219 -9.69 2.48 16.36
C ASP A 219 -10.82 3.47 16.11
N LEU A 220 -10.51 4.77 16.10
CA LEU A 220 -11.48 5.81 15.79
C LEU A 220 -12.10 5.68 14.40
N TYR A 221 -11.34 5.21 13.42
CA TYR A 221 -11.85 4.96 12.07
C TYR A 221 -12.77 3.73 12.04
N LEU A 222 -12.35 2.62 12.62
CA LEU A 222 -13.12 1.38 12.66
C LEU A 222 -14.45 1.55 13.40
N LEU A 223 -14.45 2.29 14.51
CA LEU A 223 -15.67 2.62 15.26
C LEU A 223 -16.72 3.39 14.43
N LYS A 224 -16.28 4.19 13.44
CA LYS A 224 -17.18 4.96 12.58
C LYS A 224 -17.70 4.15 11.40
N THR A 225 -16.95 3.14 10.96
CA THR A 225 -17.19 2.43 9.70
C THR A 225 -18.14 1.25 9.90
N GLN A 226 -17.97 0.48 10.97
CA GLN A 226 -18.76 -0.73 11.21
C GLN A 226 -18.93 -1.01 12.71
N THR A 227 -20.05 -1.66 13.08
CA THR A 227 -20.30 -2.11 14.45
C THR A 227 -19.56 -3.44 14.68
N LEU A 228 -18.31 -3.35 15.11
CA LEU A 228 -17.52 -4.49 15.54
C LEU A 228 -17.56 -4.60 17.07
N ASP A 229 -17.55 -5.83 17.60
CA ASP A 229 -17.32 -6.01 19.03
C ASP A 229 -15.88 -5.57 19.40
N GLU A 230 -15.69 -5.17 20.63
CA GLU A 230 -14.43 -4.61 21.11
C GLU A 230 -13.27 -5.62 20.97
N THR A 231 -13.52 -6.89 21.21
CA THR A 231 -12.50 -7.94 21.14
C THR A 231 -11.99 -8.12 19.72
N ARG A 232 -12.90 -8.23 18.74
CA ARG A 232 -12.58 -8.35 17.33
C ARG A 232 -11.87 -7.11 16.82
N ARG A 233 -12.37 -5.92 17.18
CA ARG A 233 -11.75 -4.64 16.79
C ARG A 233 -10.31 -4.52 17.29
N ASN A 234 -10.07 -4.86 18.57
CA ASN A 234 -8.73 -4.85 19.14
C ASN A 234 -7.78 -5.85 18.45
N LYS A 235 -8.26 -7.03 18.05
CA LYS A 235 -7.47 -7.97 17.25
C LYS A 235 -7.10 -7.40 15.89
N ILE A 236 -8.06 -6.79 15.18
CA ILE A 236 -7.82 -6.15 13.88
C ILE A 236 -6.75 -5.06 14.01
N ILE A 237 -6.86 -4.18 15.00
CA ILE A 237 -5.89 -3.11 15.25
C ILE A 237 -4.50 -3.68 15.54
N GLN A 238 -4.45 -4.72 16.37
CA GLN A 238 -3.21 -5.41 16.71
C GLN A 238 -2.52 -5.97 15.45
N HIS A 239 -3.28 -6.64 14.58
CA HIS A 239 -2.76 -7.31 13.39
C HIS A 239 -2.49 -6.35 12.24
N ALA A 240 -3.25 -5.27 12.13
CA ALA A 240 -3.09 -4.30 11.05
C ALA A 240 -1.87 -3.38 11.23
N GLU A 241 -1.36 -3.19 12.45
CA GLU A 241 -0.18 -2.34 12.73
C GLU A 241 -0.25 -0.95 12.07
N GLY A 242 -1.45 -0.33 12.04
CA GLY A 242 -1.69 0.96 11.41
C GLY A 242 -1.93 0.90 9.89
N ASN A 243 -1.88 -0.28 9.28
CA ASN A 243 -2.23 -0.49 7.86
C ASN A 243 -3.74 -0.53 7.70
N LEU A 244 -4.34 0.55 7.18
CA LEU A 244 -5.78 0.65 7.01
C LEU A 244 -6.32 -0.36 5.97
N THR A 245 -5.60 -0.58 4.88
CA THR A 245 -5.99 -1.54 3.84
C THR A 245 -6.11 -2.95 4.43
N LEU A 246 -5.11 -3.37 5.20
CA LEU A 246 -5.14 -4.65 5.90
C LEU A 246 -6.25 -4.71 6.96
N ALA A 247 -6.46 -3.62 7.73
CA ALA A 247 -7.53 -3.58 8.70
C ALA A 247 -8.91 -3.79 8.06
N LEU A 248 -9.16 -3.14 6.93
CA LEU A 248 -10.41 -3.31 6.17
C LEU A 248 -10.55 -4.73 5.63
N ALA A 249 -9.49 -5.33 5.09
CA ALA A 249 -9.51 -6.70 4.62
C ALA A 249 -9.79 -7.70 5.76
N LEU A 250 -9.24 -7.46 6.96
CA LEU A 250 -9.49 -8.29 8.15
C LEU A 250 -10.93 -8.13 8.68
N MET A 251 -11.60 -7.00 8.41
CA MET A 251 -13.02 -6.82 8.78
C MET A 251 -13.94 -7.73 7.95
N ASP A 252 -13.61 -7.93 6.68
CA ASP A 252 -14.44 -8.70 5.74
C ASP A 252 -14.23 -10.22 5.89
N THR A 253 -13.17 -10.66 6.57
CA THR A 253 -12.93 -12.09 6.82
C THR A 253 -13.78 -12.58 7.99
N GLU A 254 -14.44 -13.74 7.82
CA GLU A 254 -15.01 -14.50 8.93
C GLU A 254 -13.88 -14.94 9.86
N GLU A 255 -14.17 -15.16 11.15
CA GLU A 255 -13.23 -15.42 12.26
C GLU A 255 -11.77 -15.75 11.86
N ASP A 256 -10.84 -14.97 12.39
CA ASP A 256 -9.41 -15.12 12.12
C ASP A 256 -8.86 -16.43 12.73
N HIS A 257 -8.87 -17.50 11.95
CA HIS A 257 -8.25 -18.79 12.30
C HIS A 257 -6.72 -18.80 12.14
N ASN A 258 -6.10 -17.66 11.77
CA ASN A 258 -4.66 -17.61 11.52
C ASN A 258 -3.85 -18.01 12.76
N GLN A 259 -4.33 -17.67 13.96
CA GLN A 259 -3.68 -18.08 15.21
C GLN A 259 -3.66 -19.62 15.35
N GLU A 260 -4.79 -20.27 15.14
CA GLU A 260 -4.90 -21.73 15.27
C GLU A 260 -4.04 -22.43 14.22
N VAL A 261 -4.14 -21.99 12.97
CA VAL A 261 -3.36 -22.54 11.85
C VAL A 261 -1.86 -22.34 12.09
N PHE A 262 -1.45 -21.16 12.55
CA PHE A 262 -0.03 -20.86 12.83
C PHE A 262 0.52 -21.73 13.96
N VAL A 263 -0.22 -21.89 15.06
CA VAL A 263 0.18 -22.75 16.18
C VAL A 263 0.32 -24.20 15.71
N ASP A 264 -0.69 -24.72 15.02
CA ASP A 264 -0.67 -26.08 14.47
C ASP A 264 0.49 -26.31 13.49
N TRP A 265 0.77 -25.32 12.65
CA TRP A 265 1.87 -25.36 11.70
C TRP A 265 3.24 -25.36 12.38
N MET A 266 3.45 -24.45 13.35
CA MET A 266 4.70 -24.37 14.08
C MET A 266 4.94 -25.61 14.96
N ASP A 267 3.89 -26.18 15.56
CA ASP A 267 3.98 -27.44 16.29
C ASP A 267 4.37 -28.61 15.37
N ALA A 268 3.78 -28.69 14.17
CA ALA A 268 4.17 -29.68 13.18
C ALA A 268 5.63 -29.50 12.69
N CYS A 269 6.09 -28.25 12.58
CA CYS A 269 7.51 -27.96 12.27
C CYS A 269 8.44 -28.40 13.43
N LEU A 270 8.10 -28.11 14.67
CA LEU A 270 8.87 -28.47 15.87
C LEU A 270 8.97 -29.98 16.06
N THR A 271 7.86 -30.69 15.87
CA THR A 271 7.79 -32.16 16.03
C THR A 271 8.28 -32.92 14.79
N LYS A 272 8.58 -32.21 13.69
CA LYS A 272 8.96 -32.80 12.40
C LYS A 272 7.93 -33.77 11.83
N ASP A 273 6.65 -33.44 12.05
CA ASP A 273 5.51 -34.21 11.50
C ASP A 273 5.31 -33.84 10.03
N TYR A 274 6.08 -34.48 9.16
CA TYR A 274 6.05 -34.22 7.72
C TYR A 274 4.72 -34.59 7.07
N VAL A 275 3.95 -35.53 7.64
CA VAL A 275 2.63 -35.89 7.12
C VAL A 275 1.68 -34.72 7.34
N LYS A 276 1.65 -34.20 8.57
CA LYS A 276 0.82 -33.03 8.89
C LYS A 276 1.24 -31.78 8.09
N LEU A 277 2.55 -31.58 7.83
CA LEU A 277 3.03 -30.48 6.99
C LEU A 277 2.51 -30.57 5.54
N VAL A 278 2.41 -31.78 4.98
CA VAL A 278 1.79 -31.99 3.65
C VAL A 278 0.30 -31.65 3.68
N GLU A 279 -0.44 -32.13 4.70
CA GLU A 279 -1.88 -31.82 4.87
C GLU A 279 -2.12 -30.32 5.02
N LEU A 280 -1.32 -29.62 5.83
CA LEU A 280 -1.39 -28.17 6.00
C LEU A 280 -1.08 -27.43 4.69
N SER A 281 -0.17 -27.95 3.85
CA SER A 281 0.11 -27.36 2.54
C SER A 281 -1.06 -27.50 1.55
N GLU A 282 -1.84 -28.59 1.62
CA GLU A 282 -3.07 -28.75 0.86
C GLU A 282 -4.14 -27.75 1.34
N THR A 283 -4.32 -27.64 2.66
CA THR A 283 -5.25 -26.68 3.26
C THR A 283 -4.90 -25.25 2.86
N PHE A 284 -3.62 -24.87 2.96
CA PHE A 284 -3.13 -23.57 2.54
C PHE A 284 -3.38 -23.31 1.05
N HIS A 285 -3.18 -24.30 0.20
CA HIS A 285 -3.48 -24.18 -1.24
C HIS A 285 -4.96 -23.95 -1.52
N GLY A 286 -5.85 -24.49 -0.71
CA GLY A 286 -7.30 -24.31 -0.81
C GLY A 286 -7.79 -22.92 -0.38
N LEU A 287 -6.99 -22.14 0.34
CA LEU A 287 -7.33 -20.78 0.73
C LEU A 287 -7.29 -19.85 -0.49
N ASP A 288 -8.08 -18.78 -0.44
CA ASP A 288 -7.94 -17.66 -1.37
C ASP A 288 -6.63 -16.89 -1.15
N LYS A 289 -6.20 -16.11 -2.16
CA LYS A 289 -4.92 -15.39 -2.11
C LYS A 289 -4.80 -14.42 -0.93
N LEU A 290 -5.90 -13.77 -0.55
CA LEU A 290 -5.91 -12.84 0.57
C LEU A 290 -5.65 -13.57 1.88
N SER A 291 -6.35 -14.68 2.10
CA SER A 291 -6.18 -15.53 3.28
C SER A 291 -4.77 -16.14 3.37
N GLN A 292 -4.20 -16.56 2.23
CA GLN A 292 -2.81 -17.02 2.14
C GLN A 292 -1.83 -15.92 2.57
N GLY A 293 -2.00 -14.71 2.04
CA GLY A 293 -1.18 -13.54 2.39
C GLY A 293 -1.31 -13.17 3.88
N ASN A 294 -2.53 -13.18 4.41
CA ASN A 294 -2.82 -12.88 5.81
C ASN A 294 -2.15 -13.85 6.78
N LEU A 295 -2.13 -15.16 6.46
CA LEU A 295 -1.44 -16.16 7.29
C LEU A 295 0.08 -15.94 7.30
N LEU A 296 0.70 -15.63 6.15
CA LEU A 296 2.14 -15.32 6.12
C LEU A 296 2.47 -14.03 6.87
N HIS A 297 1.64 -13.00 6.72
CA HIS A 297 1.78 -11.75 7.46
C HIS A 297 1.65 -11.97 8.97
N TYR A 298 0.62 -12.69 9.41
CA TYR A 298 0.44 -13.09 10.80
C TYR A 298 1.66 -13.84 11.33
N SER A 299 2.23 -14.74 10.54
CA SER A 299 3.43 -15.50 10.91
C SER A 299 4.65 -14.60 11.12
N LEU A 300 4.86 -13.60 10.24
CA LEU A 300 5.92 -12.60 10.39
C LEU A 300 5.74 -11.77 11.66
N MET A 301 4.49 -11.34 11.95
CA MET A 301 4.16 -10.60 13.15
C MET A 301 4.46 -11.44 14.39
N MET A 302 4.08 -12.72 14.43
CA MET A 302 4.39 -13.60 15.56
C MET A 302 5.89 -13.81 15.76
N LEU A 303 6.68 -13.95 14.69
CA LEU A 303 8.13 -14.04 14.79
C LEU A 303 8.76 -12.74 15.34
N ARG A 304 8.22 -11.57 14.97
CA ARG A 304 8.64 -10.29 15.57
C ARG A 304 8.38 -10.27 17.07
N GLU A 305 7.21 -10.72 17.51
CA GLU A 305 6.87 -10.80 18.95
C GLU A 305 7.82 -11.76 19.69
N VAL A 306 8.25 -12.85 19.05
CA VAL A 306 9.30 -13.75 19.61
C VAL A 306 10.64 -13.02 19.76
N VAL A 307 11.03 -12.17 18.80
CA VAL A 307 12.25 -11.35 18.93
C VAL A 307 12.15 -10.39 20.12
N LEU A 308 11.01 -9.70 20.27
CA LEU A 308 10.76 -8.79 21.39
C LEU A 308 10.83 -9.53 22.73
N GLN A 309 10.27 -10.73 22.79
CA GLN A 309 10.36 -11.60 23.98
C GLN A 309 11.81 -11.97 24.31
N LEU A 310 12.62 -12.36 23.30
CA LEU A 310 14.03 -12.70 23.47
C LEU A 310 14.90 -11.49 23.88
N ALA A 311 14.57 -10.31 23.35
CA ALA A 311 15.23 -9.06 23.69
C ALA A 311 14.85 -8.47 25.06
N GLY A 312 13.84 -9.05 25.73
CA GLY A 312 13.30 -8.54 27.00
C GLY A 312 12.44 -7.28 26.84
N ALA A 313 12.10 -6.90 25.61
CA ALA A 313 11.28 -5.71 25.30
C ALA A 313 9.77 -6.04 25.40
N THR A 314 9.35 -6.66 26.47
CA THR A 314 7.97 -7.15 26.65
C THR A 314 6.92 -6.05 26.78
N GLU A 315 7.33 -4.82 27.07
CA GLU A 315 6.43 -3.66 27.18
C GLU A 315 5.81 -3.24 25.85
N ILE A 316 6.51 -3.49 24.73
CA ILE A 316 6.04 -3.19 23.37
C ILE A 316 5.50 -4.42 22.64
N ASN A 317 5.39 -5.57 23.35
CA ASN A 317 4.81 -6.78 22.82
C ASN A 317 3.28 -6.61 22.68
N ARG A 318 2.74 -6.87 21.48
CA ARG A 318 1.31 -6.72 21.17
C ARG A 318 0.51 -7.99 21.44
N ALA A 319 1.15 -9.16 21.51
CA ALA A 319 0.50 -10.44 21.70
C ALA A 319 -0.16 -10.55 23.09
N LYS A 320 -1.35 -11.14 23.14
CA LYS A 320 -2.15 -11.30 24.36
C LYS A 320 -2.66 -12.73 24.50
N GLY A 321 -3.04 -13.11 25.72
CA GLY A 321 -3.72 -14.39 25.97
C GLY A 321 -2.93 -15.61 25.49
N GLY A 322 -3.53 -16.43 24.64
CA GLY A 322 -2.94 -17.66 24.10
C GLY A 322 -1.70 -17.42 23.24
N GLU A 323 -1.68 -16.35 22.46
CA GLU A 323 -0.53 -15.96 21.65
C GLU A 323 0.71 -15.71 22.51
N LEU A 324 0.56 -14.96 23.61
CA LEU A 324 1.68 -14.66 24.51
C LEU A 324 2.27 -15.94 25.13
N LYS A 325 1.41 -16.92 25.47
CA LYS A 325 1.88 -18.21 25.95
C LYS A 325 2.69 -18.93 24.88
N PHE A 326 2.15 -19.01 23.67
CA PHE A 326 2.80 -19.67 22.55
C PHE A 326 4.15 -19.01 22.21
N ILE A 327 4.22 -17.67 22.18
CA ILE A 327 5.45 -16.90 21.94
C ILE A 327 6.53 -17.23 22.99
N ARG A 328 6.15 -17.33 24.25
CA ARG A 328 7.08 -17.72 25.33
C ARG A 328 7.63 -19.14 25.15
N ASP A 329 6.79 -20.06 24.70
CA ASP A 329 7.22 -21.45 24.46
C ASP A 329 8.10 -21.52 23.21
N LEU A 330 7.73 -20.83 22.11
CA LEU A 330 8.52 -20.77 20.88
C LEU A 330 9.86 -20.08 21.10
N SER A 331 9.95 -19.05 21.94
CA SER A 331 11.19 -18.34 22.27
C SER A 331 12.26 -19.22 22.92
N ARG A 332 11.87 -20.36 23.49
CA ARG A 332 12.83 -21.33 24.07
C ARG A 332 13.53 -22.17 23.00
N SER A 333 12.93 -22.36 21.84
CA SER A 333 13.43 -23.18 20.74
C SER A 333 14.07 -22.37 19.59
N MET A 334 13.78 -21.07 19.53
CA MET A 334 14.28 -20.17 18.50
C MET A 334 15.35 -19.20 19.03
N SER A 335 16.41 -19.03 18.26
CA SER A 335 17.37 -17.93 18.43
C SER A 335 17.10 -16.81 17.44
N ILE A 336 17.65 -15.61 17.68
CA ILE A 336 17.51 -14.45 16.77
C ILE A 336 17.95 -14.82 15.34
N SER A 337 19.05 -15.56 15.19
CA SER A 337 19.52 -16.00 13.86
C SER A 337 18.56 -16.96 13.16
N LYS A 338 17.88 -17.84 13.90
CA LYS A 338 16.83 -18.73 13.34
C LYS A 338 15.61 -17.91 12.90
N ILE A 339 15.20 -16.93 13.73
CA ILE A 339 14.07 -16.06 13.42
C ILE A 339 14.37 -15.21 12.17
N GLN A 340 15.56 -14.63 12.04
CA GLN A 340 15.96 -13.89 10.84
C GLN A 340 15.83 -14.72 9.57
N LYS A 341 16.27 -15.99 9.60
CA LYS A 341 16.12 -16.89 8.46
C LYS A 341 14.65 -17.20 8.17
N ALA A 342 13.87 -17.54 9.20
CA ALA A 342 12.45 -17.84 9.04
C ALA A 342 11.68 -16.62 8.49
N SER A 343 11.97 -15.41 8.97
CA SER A 343 11.36 -14.18 8.48
C SER A 343 11.72 -13.92 7.01
N GLN A 344 12.98 -14.16 6.61
CA GLN A 344 13.38 -14.03 5.21
C GLN A 344 12.61 -15.02 4.33
N TRP A 345 12.52 -16.29 4.72
CA TRP A 345 11.78 -17.30 3.95
C TRP A 345 10.27 -17.02 3.88
N LEU A 346 9.69 -16.46 4.94
CA LEU A 346 8.29 -16.01 4.92
C LEU A 346 8.09 -14.85 3.93
N SER A 347 9.01 -13.88 3.92
CA SER A 347 8.97 -12.77 2.97
C SER A 347 9.14 -13.25 1.53
N ASP A 348 10.08 -14.17 1.29
CA ASP A 348 10.29 -14.79 -0.01
C ASP A 348 9.04 -15.58 -0.47
N ALA A 349 8.39 -16.30 0.46
CA ALA A 349 7.15 -17.02 0.17
C ALA A 349 6.02 -16.07 -0.25
N GLY A 350 5.83 -14.95 0.45
CA GLY A 350 4.89 -13.89 0.07
C GLY A 350 5.18 -13.37 -1.35
N TYR A 351 6.43 -13.03 -1.61
CA TYR A 351 6.85 -12.57 -2.94
C TYR A 351 6.56 -13.58 -4.07
N PHE A 352 6.77 -14.88 -3.83
CA PHE A 352 6.46 -15.91 -4.83
C PHE A 352 4.96 -16.15 -4.99
N LEU A 353 4.15 -16.03 -3.94
CA LEU A 353 2.70 -16.09 -4.01
C LEU A 353 2.11 -14.97 -4.86
N GLU A 354 2.58 -13.74 -4.67
CA GLU A 354 2.17 -12.58 -5.46
C GLU A 354 2.44 -12.78 -6.96
N ARG A 355 3.51 -13.51 -7.28
CA ARG A 355 3.90 -13.86 -8.67
C ARG A 355 3.25 -15.14 -9.19
N ASN A 356 2.16 -15.57 -8.59
CA ASN A 356 1.41 -16.76 -8.97
C ASN A 356 2.21 -18.08 -8.91
N GLY A 357 3.15 -18.18 -7.99
CA GLY A 357 3.79 -19.45 -7.66
C GLY A 357 2.77 -20.45 -7.09
N SER A 358 3.10 -21.73 -7.14
CA SER A 358 2.24 -22.77 -6.56
C SER A 358 2.19 -22.65 -5.05
N ALA A 359 1.05 -22.19 -4.48
CA ALA A 359 0.87 -21.97 -3.05
C ALA A 359 1.23 -23.22 -2.23
N LYS A 360 0.80 -24.41 -2.70
CA LYS A 360 1.15 -25.68 -2.08
C LYS A 360 2.67 -25.90 -1.99
N MET A 361 3.38 -25.71 -3.09
CA MET A 361 4.83 -25.95 -3.14
C MET A 361 5.60 -24.93 -2.32
N ILE A 362 5.18 -23.65 -2.37
CA ILE A 362 5.79 -22.56 -1.60
C ILE A 362 5.62 -22.83 -0.11
N PHE A 363 4.41 -23.14 0.35
CA PHE A 363 4.16 -23.37 1.77
C PHE A 363 4.82 -24.66 2.29
N LEU A 364 4.87 -25.71 1.48
CA LEU A 364 5.56 -26.95 1.86
C LEU A 364 7.08 -26.73 1.97
N ASP A 365 7.71 -26.06 1.00
CA ASP A 365 9.14 -25.75 1.05
C ASP A 365 9.48 -24.86 2.25
N LEU A 366 8.69 -23.82 2.48
CA LEU A 366 8.80 -22.95 3.66
C LEU A 366 8.72 -23.77 4.96
N SER A 367 7.75 -24.68 5.07
CA SER A 367 7.54 -25.55 6.23
C SER A 367 8.75 -26.45 6.49
N LEU A 368 9.31 -27.05 5.44
CA LEU A 368 10.49 -27.90 5.53
C LEU A 368 11.74 -27.10 5.91
N GLN A 369 11.90 -25.89 5.40
CA GLN A 369 13.01 -25.01 5.76
C GLN A 369 12.94 -24.60 7.24
N ILE A 370 11.77 -24.19 7.73
CA ILE A 370 11.55 -23.86 9.15
C ILE A 370 11.78 -25.07 10.02
N SER A 371 11.23 -26.24 9.67
CA SER A 371 11.42 -27.48 10.44
C SER A 371 12.88 -27.92 10.57
N ARG A 372 13.75 -27.57 9.60
CA ARG A 372 15.19 -27.88 9.65
C ARG A 372 15.97 -27.03 10.66
N ILE A 373 15.50 -25.83 10.94
CA ILE A 373 16.19 -24.91 11.85
C ILE A 373 15.63 -24.98 13.28
N LEU A 374 14.38 -25.45 13.46
CA LEU A 374 13.79 -25.70 14.77
C LEU A 374 14.36 -26.98 15.38
#